data_92b3d8bb33a697a2a9aebe49b7e9b41c
#
_entry.id   92b3d8bb33a697a2a9aebe49b7e9b41c
#
_cell.length_a   1.000
_cell.length_b   1.000
_cell.length_c   1.000
_cell.angle_alpha   90.00
_cell.angle_beta   90.00
_cell.angle_gamma   90.00
#
_symmetry.space_group_name_H-M   'P 1'
#
loop_
_entity.id
_entity.type
_entity.pdbx_description
1 polymer ?
#
loop_
_entity_poly.entity_id
_entity_poly.type
_entity_poly.pdbx_seq_one_letter_code
_entity_poly.pdbx_strand_id
1 'polypeptide(L)'
;GGLVELTVTLGPRDDWFTSAGIDTLLTQEWTVTHESDRVGLRLAGEVPLERARTGELPSEGAVTGALQVPPNGQPVLFGPDHPLTGGYPIIASVDDTDLAAQLPPGVRIRFRTAAAADSTSSDPSDES
;
A
#
# COMPACT_ATOMS: atom_id res chain seq x y z
N GLY A 1 -18.00 -9.71 3.77
CA GLY A 1 -16.81 -9.04 3.97
C GLY A 1 -16.96 -7.56 3.88
N GLY A 2 -16.28 -6.91 4.72
CA GLY A 2 -16.31 -5.47 4.77
C GLY A 2 -15.18 -4.85 4.00
N LEU A 3 -15.28 -3.56 3.88
CA LEU A 3 -14.22 -2.72 3.33
C LEU A 3 -13.49 -2.08 4.50
N VAL A 4 -12.17 -2.20 4.51
CA VAL A 4 -11.32 -1.62 5.54
C VAL A 4 -10.51 -0.49 4.92
N GLU A 5 -10.53 0.67 5.55
CA GLU A 5 -9.71 1.78 5.10
C GLU A 5 -8.43 1.83 5.91
N LEU A 6 -7.31 1.93 5.21
CA LEU A 6 -5.99 2.01 5.84
C LEU A 6 -5.31 3.30 5.38
N THR A 7 -4.82 4.06 6.34
CA THR A 7 -4.07 5.27 6.05
C THR A 7 -2.63 4.89 5.72
N VAL A 8 -2.07 5.49 4.67
CA VAL A 8 -0.71 5.22 4.23
C VAL A 8 0.07 6.51 4.10
N THR A 9 1.39 6.38 4.21
CA THR A 9 2.34 7.44 3.91
C THR A 9 3.07 7.02 2.63
N LEU A 10 3.04 7.88 1.61
CA LEU A 10 3.67 7.56 0.34
C LEU A 10 5.19 7.59 0.46
N GLY A 11 5.85 6.73 -0.29
CA GLY A 11 7.29 6.66 -0.35
C GLY A 11 7.83 5.39 0.26
N PRO A 12 9.14 5.18 0.16
CA PRO A 12 10.14 6.10 -0.42
C PRO A 12 10.25 6.07 -1.94
N ARG A 13 9.59 5.11 -2.60
CA ARG A 13 9.70 4.96 -4.04
C ARG A 13 8.40 5.26 -4.78
N ASP A 14 7.59 6.14 -4.23
CA ASP A 14 6.35 6.53 -4.91
C ASP A 14 6.64 7.21 -6.26
N ASP A 15 7.82 7.85 -6.41
CA ASP A 15 8.21 8.47 -7.67
C ASP A 15 8.55 7.45 -8.76
N TRP A 16 8.59 6.17 -8.43
CA TRP A 16 8.74 5.11 -9.43
C TRP A 16 7.43 4.78 -10.14
N PHE A 17 6.34 5.44 -9.75
CA PHE A 17 5.02 5.17 -10.30
C PHE A 17 4.46 6.43 -10.94
N THR A 18 3.58 6.24 -11.94
CA THR A 18 2.94 7.39 -12.58
C THR A 18 1.90 7.99 -11.64
N SER A 19 1.46 9.21 -11.96
CA SER A 19 0.34 9.82 -11.22
C SER A 19 -0.89 8.92 -11.27
N ALA A 20 -1.15 8.29 -12.42
CA ALA A 20 -2.26 7.36 -12.56
C ALA A 20 -2.07 6.15 -11.65
N GLY A 21 -0.82 5.65 -11.50
CA GLY A 21 -0.54 4.55 -10.60
C GLY A 21 -0.81 4.91 -9.15
N ILE A 22 -0.38 6.09 -8.72
CA ILE A 22 -0.65 6.56 -7.36
C ILE A 22 -2.16 6.71 -7.15
N ASP A 23 -2.87 7.28 -8.12
CA ASP A 23 -4.33 7.41 -8.02
C ASP A 23 -5.00 6.05 -7.91
N THR A 24 -4.53 5.08 -8.69
CA THR A 24 -5.07 3.72 -8.63
C THR A 24 -4.89 3.11 -7.24
N LEU A 25 -3.72 3.32 -6.63
CA LEU A 25 -3.48 2.82 -5.28
C LEU A 25 -4.51 3.40 -4.30
N LEU A 26 -4.83 4.68 -4.43
CA LEU A 26 -5.60 5.41 -3.43
C LEU A 26 -7.11 5.43 -3.71
N THR A 27 -7.55 4.96 -4.88
CA THR A 27 -8.98 4.99 -5.23
C THR A 27 -9.57 3.62 -5.46
N GLN A 28 -8.76 2.62 -5.76
CA GLN A 28 -9.22 1.29 -6.07
C GLN A 28 -9.35 0.46 -4.81
N GLU A 29 -10.29 -0.48 -4.82
CA GLU A 29 -10.38 -1.48 -3.77
C GLU A 29 -9.42 -2.62 -4.08
N TRP A 30 -8.74 -3.09 -3.04
CA TRP A 30 -7.80 -4.19 -3.14
C TRP A 30 -8.33 -5.34 -2.29
N THR A 31 -8.19 -6.57 -2.77
CA THR A 31 -8.65 -7.74 -2.04
C THR A 31 -7.45 -8.51 -1.50
N VAL A 32 -7.53 -8.89 -0.22
CA VAL A 32 -6.53 -9.77 0.39
C VAL A 32 -6.75 -11.17 -0.19
N THR A 33 -5.75 -11.71 -0.89
CA THR A 33 -5.88 -13.01 -1.55
C THR A 33 -5.58 -14.16 -0.59
N HIS A 34 -5.96 -15.36 -1.01
CA HIS A 34 -5.69 -16.58 -0.25
C HIS A 34 -4.21 -16.95 -0.23
N GLU A 35 -3.40 -16.29 -1.04
CA GLU A 35 -1.96 -16.51 -1.05
C GLU A 35 -1.23 -15.71 0.01
N SER A 36 -1.98 -14.97 0.82
CA SER A 36 -1.40 -14.15 1.88
C SER A 36 -0.98 -15.00 3.06
N ASP A 37 0.09 -14.56 3.74
CA ASP A 37 0.60 -15.24 4.93
C ASP A 37 1.29 -14.20 5.83
N ARG A 38 2.05 -14.67 6.82
CA ARG A 38 2.71 -13.76 7.76
C ARG A 38 3.87 -12.99 7.13
N VAL A 39 4.37 -13.43 6.02
CA VAL A 39 5.40 -12.69 5.28
C VAL A 39 4.80 -11.45 4.62
N GLY A 40 3.61 -11.60 4.04
CA GLY A 40 2.93 -10.47 3.44
C GLY A 40 1.56 -10.81 2.93
N LEU A 41 0.67 -9.82 2.97
CA LEU A 41 -0.64 -9.93 2.37
C LEU A 41 -0.52 -9.63 0.89
N ARG A 42 -0.86 -10.59 0.05
CA ARG A 42 -0.81 -10.40 -1.39
C ARG A 42 -2.15 -9.84 -1.82
N LEU A 43 -2.12 -8.60 -2.31
CA LEU A 43 -3.33 -7.88 -2.67
C LEU A 43 -3.61 -8.01 -4.15
N ALA A 44 -4.87 -8.02 -4.51
CA ALA A 44 -5.29 -8.08 -5.90
C ALA A 44 -6.27 -6.95 -6.18
N GLY A 45 -6.03 -6.22 -7.24
CA GLY A 45 -6.91 -5.18 -7.73
C GLY A 45 -7.15 -5.36 -9.20
N GLU A 46 -8.24 -4.77 -9.70
CA GLU A 46 -8.61 -4.90 -11.08
C GLU A 46 -7.58 -4.25 -12.01
N VAL A 47 -7.02 -3.13 -11.57
CA VAL A 47 -6.03 -2.39 -12.35
C VAL A 47 -4.70 -2.45 -11.64
N PRO A 48 -3.63 -2.94 -12.29
CA PRO A 48 -2.32 -2.96 -11.65
C PRO A 48 -1.74 -1.56 -11.54
N LEU A 49 -0.80 -1.39 -10.63
CA LEU A 49 -0.15 -0.10 -10.42
C LEU A 49 0.85 0.16 -11.54
N GLU A 50 0.70 1.30 -12.18
CA GLU A 50 1.49 1.64 -13.35
C GLU A 50 2.84 2.24 -12.95
N ARG A 51 3.92 1.69 -13.50
CA ARG A 51 5.28 2.15 -13.24
C ARG A 51 5.66 3.28 -14.18
N ALA A 52 6.27 4.33 -13.62
CA ALA A 52 6.92 5.37 -14.41
C ALA A 52 8.36 5.01 -14.71
N ARG A 53 8.97 4.18 -13.89
CA ARG A 53 10.36 3.77 -14.04
C ARG A 53 10.44 2.26 -14.09
N THR A 54 11.33 1.76 -14.93
CA THR A 54 11.63 0.33 -15.02
C THR A 54 13.10 0.15 -14.68
N GLY A 55 13.51 -1.11 -14.57
CA GLY A 55 14.89 -1.42 -14.26
C GLY A 55 15.00 -1.95 -12.84
N GLU A 56 16.26 -2.18 -12.45
CA GLU A 56 16.51 -2.80 -11.16
C GLU A 56 16.66 -1.76 -10.07
N LEU A 57 16.17 -2.11 -8.91
CA LEU A 57 16.31 -1.32 -7.71
C LEU A 57 17.27 -2.04 -6.78
N PRO A 58 18.29 -1.37 -6.23
CA PRO A 58 19.12 -2.02 -5.22
C PRO A 58 18.26 -2.47 -4.04
N SER A 59 18.65 -3.57 -3.41
CA SER A 59 17.93 -4.05 -2.23
C SER A 59 17.90 -2.97 -1.16
N GLU A 60 16.73 -2.77 -0.60
CA GLU A 60 16.51 -1.75 0.42
C GLU A 60 15.93 -2.38 1.66
N GLY A 61 16.14 -1.76 2.80
CA GLY A 61 15.54 -2.22 4.02
C GLY A 61 14.02 -2.22 3.94
N ALA A 62 13.41 -3.26 4.47
CA ALA A 62 11.97 -3.40 4.47
C ALA A 62 11.46 -3.29 5.90
N VAL A 63 10.25 -2.78 6.07
CA VAL A 63 9.61 -2.65 7.38
C VAL A 63 8.22 -3.24 7.31
N THR A 64 7.70 -3.64 8.46
CA THR A 64 6.31 -4.11 8.55
C THR A 64 5.39 -2.98 8.09
N GLY A 65 4.42 -3.33 7.27
CA GLY A 65 3.46 -2.36 6.76
C GLY A 65 3.84 -1.75 5.43
N ALA A 66 5.05 -2.01 4.93
CA ALA A 66 5.45 -1.49 3.63
C ALA A 66 4.67 -2.18 2.52
N LEU A 67 4.31 -1.41 1.50
CA LEU A 67 3.63 -1.92 0.30
C LEU A 67 4.65 -2.02 -0.82
N GLN A 68 5.12 -3.22 -1.07
CA GLN A 68 6.08 -3.50 -2.13
C GLN A 68 5.34 -3.86 -3.41
N VAL A 69 5.80 -3.34 -4.55
CA VAL A 69 5.11 -3.55 -5.82
C VAL A 69 6.01 -4.31 -6.79
N PRO A 70 5.79 -5.63 -6.95
CA PRO A 70 6.51 -6.42 -7.96
C PRO A 70 6.08 -6.02 -9.37
N PRO A 71 6.74 -6.58 -10.40
CA PRO A 71 6.45 -6.19 -11.78
C PRO A 71 5.00 -6.40 -12.22
N ASN A 72 4.26 -7.30 -11.58
CA ASN A 72 2.86 -7.51 -11.95
C ASN A 72 1.95 -6.36 -11.51
N GLY A 73 2.46 -5.40 -10.75
CA GLY A 73 1.68 -4.25 -10.33
C GLY A 73 0.71 -4.51 -9.19
N GLN A 74 0.74 -5.69 -8.59
CA GLN A 74 -0.14 -6.05 -7.48
C GLN A 74 0.65 -5.94 -6.17
N PRO A 75 0.26 -5.07 -5.24
CA PRO A 75 1.11 -4.80 -4.07
C PRO A 75 1.11 -5.95 -3.08
N VAL A 76 2.21 -6.06 -2.35
CA VAL A 76 2.35 -6.98 -1.21
C VAL A 76 2.53 -6.12 0.03
N LEU A 77 1.66 -6.31 1.00
CA LEU A 77 1.70 -5.58 2.27
C LEU A 77 2.50 -6.42 3.26
N PHE A 78 3.70 -5.96 3.61
CA PHE A 78 4.61 -6.73 4.44
C PHE A 78 4.06 -6.95 5.84
N GLY A 79 4.05 -8.21 6.25
CA GLY A 79 3.60 -8.63 7.57
C GLY A 79 4.76 -8.78 8.54
N PRO A 80 4.49 -9.32 9.73
CA PRO A 80 5.51 -9.39 10.78
C PRO A 80 6.71 -10.27 10.45
N ASP A 81 6.55 -11.24 9.55
CA ASP A 81 7.64 -12.13 9.17
C ASP A 81 8.26 -11.74 7.83
N HIS A 82 8.15 -10.47 7.44
CA HIS A 82 8.65 -9.99 6.15
C HIS A 82 10.18 -10.14 6.05
N PRO A 83 10.73 -10.22 4.82
CA PRO A 83 12.18 -10.26 4.67
C PRO A 83 12.80 -8.92 5.11
N LEU A 84 14.09 -8.96 5.46
CA LEU A 84 14.78 -7.76 5.93
C LEU A 84 14.98 -6.75 4.82
N THR A 85 15.12 -7.22 3.59
CA THR A 85 15.32 -6.33 2.43
C THR A 85 14.44 -6.80 1.28
N GLY A 86 14.22 -5.90 0.32
CA GLY A 86 13.50 -6.22 -0.90
C GLY A 86 14.07 -5.49 -2.08
N GLY A 87 13.85 -6.05 -3.27
CA GLY A 87 14.38 -5.49 -4.52
C GLY A 87 13.33 -4.84 -5.40
N TYR A 88 12.10 -4.68 -4.92
CA TYR A 88 11.06 -4.00 -5.66
C TYR A 88 10.67 -2.72 -4.95
N PRO A 89 10.14 -1.72 -5.66
CA PRO A 89 9.89 -0.42 -5.05
C PRO A 89 8.78 -0.48 -4.00
N ILE A 90 9.00 0.24 -2.91
CA ILE A 90 8.01 0.45 -1.87
C ILE A 90 7.26 1.73 -2.21
N ILE A 91 5.98 1.60 -2.54
CA ILE A 91 5.18 2.75 -2.96
C ILE A 91 4.64 3.53 -1.76
N ALA A 92 4.39 2.85 -0.67
CA ALA A 92 3.79 3.47 0.52
C ALA A 92 3.98 2.56 1.71
N SER A 93 3.66 3.07 2.90
CA SER A 93 3.64 2.26 4.12
C SER A 93 2.35 2.51 4.86
N VAL A 94 1.75 1.44 5.39
CA VAL A 94 0.53 1.54 6.18
C VAL A 94 0.88 2.05 7.57
N ASP A 95 0.10 3.00 8.07
CA ASP A 95 0.35 3.59 9.39
C ASP A 95 -0.05 2.65 10.52
N ASP A 96 -1.19 1.95 10.38
CA ASP A 96 -1.67 1.03 11.41
C ASP A 96 -1.31 -0.41 11.04
N THR A 97 -0.10 -0.81 11.42
CA THR A 97 0.40 -2.14 11.07
C THR A 97 -0.32 -3.25 11.86
N ASP A 98 -0.80 -2.95 13.05
CA ASP A 98 -1.52 -3.94 13.84
C ASP A 98 -2.83 -4.32 13.18
N LEU A 99 -3.58 -3.32 12.72
CA LEU A 99 -4.83 -3.58 12.01
C LEU A 99 -4.56 -4.36 10.72
N ALA A 100 -3.54 -3.93 9.97
CA ALA A 100 -3.21 -4.58 8.71
C ALA A 100 -2.86 -6.05 8.90
N ALA A 101 -2.14 -6.37 9.98
CA ALA A 101 -1.68 -7.73 10.22
C ALA A 101 -2.81 -8.71 10.52
N GLN A 102 -4.00 -8.21 10.83
CA GLN A 102 -5.13 -9.06 11.21
C GLN A 102 -6.12 -9.31 10.09
N LEU A 103 -5.88 -8.79 8.90
CA LEU A 103 -6.85 -8.87 7.82
C LEU A 103 -6.83 -10.25 7.17
N PRO A 104 -7.95 -10.97 7.19
CA PRO A 104 -8.00 -12.29 6.58
C PRO A 104 -8.22 -12.21 5.07
N PRO A 105 -7.98 -13.31 4.35
CA PRO A 105 -8.28 -13.36 2.93
C PRO A 105 -9.75 -13.05 2.66
N GLY A 106 -10.01 -12.38 1.56
CA GLY A 106 -11.34 -11.97 1.15
C GLY A 106 -11.73 -10.57 1.60
N VAL A 107 -11.01 -10.00 2.55
CA VAL A 107 -11.27 -8.62 2.98
C VAL A 107 -10.83 -7.66 1.89
N ARG A 108 -11.60 -6.61 1.70
CA ARG A 108 -11.24 -5.55 0.75
C ARG A 108 -10.65 -4.38 1.51
N ILE A 109 -9.68 -3.73 0.90
CA ILE A 109 -8.95 -2.62 1.50
C ILE A 109 -9.01 -1.43 0.55
N ARG A 110 -9.19 -0.25 1.10
CA ARG A 110 -8.96 1.00 0.39
C ARG A 110 -7.92 1.80 1.13
N PHE A 111 -6.91 2.27 0.40
CA PHE A 111 -5.84 3.08 0.98
C PHE A 111 -6.15 4.56 0.82
N ARG A 112 -5.71 5.35 1.79
CA ARG A 112 -5.83 6.81 1.71
C ARG A 112 -4.64 7.44 2.41
N THR A 113 -4.32 8.67 2.05
CA THR A 113 -3.24 9.38 2.70
C THR A 113 -3.76 10.16 3.90
N ALA A 114 -2.86 10.46 4.83
CA ALA A 114 -3.23 11.25 6.01
C ALA A 114 -3.68 12.65 5.62
N ALA A 115 -3.08 13.22 4.58
CA ALA A 115 -3.48 14.55 4.12
C ALA A 115 -4.93 14.57 3.65
N ALA A 116 -5.35 13.54 2.93
CA ALA A 116 -6.75 13.45 2.49
C ALA A 116 -7.68 13.27 3.68
N ALA A 117 -7.28 12.46 4.67
CA ALA A 117 -8.07 12.27 5.87
C ALA A 117 -8.20 13.58 6.65
N ASP A 118 -7.12 14.32 6.77
CA ASP A 118 -7.12 15.60 7.45
C ASP A 118 -8.00 16.61 6.76
N SER A 119 -7.94 16.68 5.44
CA SER A 119 -8.79 17.58 4.70
C SER A 119 -10.25 17.31 4.93
N THR A 120 -10.60 16.06 5.07
CA THR A 120 -11.97 15.68 5.31
C THR A 120 -12.43 16.13 6.68
N SER A 121 -11.58 16.01 7.67
CA SER A 121 -11.97 16.30 9.04
C SER A 121 -11.93 17.78 9.34
N SER A 122 -11.07 18.49 8.74
CA SER A 122 -10.86 19.84 9.15
C SER A 122 -11.92 20.75 8.64
N ASP A 123 -12.44 20.62 8.14
CA ASP A 123 -13.17 21.56 7.90
C ASP A 123 -12.75 22.81 8.34
N PRO A 124 -12.67 23.35 8.27
CA PRO A 124 -12.04 24.33 8.38
C PRO A 124 -11.72 25.14 9.20
N SER A 125 -11.83 24.79 9.65
CA SER A 125 -11.53 25.48 10.43
C SER A 125 -10.51 26.16 10.49
N ASP A 126 -10.08 25.79 10.11
CA ASP A 126 -9.11 26.37 10.21
C ASP A 126 -8.94 27.41 9.91
N GLU A 127 -9.40 27.36 9.94
CA GLU A 127 -9.21 28.15 9.78
C GLU A 127 -9.16 29.00 9.99
N SER A 128 -9.37 28.85 10.11
CA SER A 128 -9.24 29.62 10.39
C SER A 128 -9.02 30.32 10.48
#